data_3b91c3a2216401ceb0f45d52924b268b
#
_entry.id   3b91c3a2216401ceb0f45d52924b268b
#
_cell.length_a   1.000
_cell.length_b   1.000
_cell.length_c   1.000
_cell.angle_alpha   90.00
_cell.angle_beta   90.00
_cell.angle_gamma   90.00
#
_symmetry.space_group_name_H-M   'P 1'
#
loop_
_entity.id
_entity.type
_entity.pdbx_description
1 polymer ?
#
loop_
_entity_poly.entity_id
_entity_poly.type
_entity_poly.pdbx_seq_one_letter_code
_entity_poly.pdbx_strand_id
1 'polypeptide(L)'
;ASLVGSEMCIRDRVGIGLLSFVPYLAWVYVAYRQGGQPFLDLVLEENTGRFMGKMSYESHENPIWYNFLTLIWGWIPWTLVLVISLFGLKWKNMRCLPEGETLLLRLKKGWTAFRNQSPVQLFTWLVILIIFVFYCIPKSKRSVYLLPIYPFMAVLIAEYLLALVQKGARVFRICAIIFASLGLLLTLVFVVVRLGLVPDCVFGSGRHAAENVAFMHALEDVALSVPKWLLVALPVVAAVCTLRMVIKRADSRSLLYGIAGCMLCLFVSLDSVYQPTVLAVKSDKHLAERVNTYVPEGVVYSYSKMSFYGVNFYLKDRMRHIEKERPSSEEGYLLVPVKEEENMLGELEQTYHLEKIFRTDRRSCDMRNEICMYKFRAIDIHNP
;
A
#
# COMPACT_ATOMS: atom_id res chain seq x y z
N ALA A 1 29.46 20.90 -37.37
CA ALA A 1 30.01 20.15 -36.20
C ALA A 1 28.95 19.91 -35.09
N SER A 2 28.09 20.90 -34.81
CA SER A 2 27.08 20.75 -33.72
C SER A 2 25.94 19.79 -34.07
N LEU A 3 25.50 19.69 -35.31
CA LEU A 3 24.45 18.78 -35.78
C LEU A 3 24.93 17.32 -35.73
N VAL A 4 26.14 17.02 -36.18
CA VAL A 4 26.70 15.65 -36.15
C VAL A 4 26.92 15.19 -34.72
N GLY A 5 27.31 16.04 -33.79
CA GLY A 5 27.44 15.74 -32.39
C GLY A 5 26.10 15.47 -31.70
N SER A 6 25.01 16.17 -32.09
CA SER A 6 23.68 15.94 -31.57
C SER A 6 23.03 14.63 -32.06
N GLU A 7 23.26 14.29 -33.35
CA GLU A 7 22.76 13.04 -33.92
C GLU A 7 23.45 11.79 -33.34
N MET A 8 24.78 11.85 -33.14
CA MET A 8 25.52 10.80 -32.43
C MET A 8 24.99 10.59 -31.00
N CYS A 9 24.78 11.68 -30.26
CA CYS A 9 24.19 11.61 -28.91
C CYS A 9 22.79 11.01 -28.88
N ILE A 10 21.95 11.28 -29.88
CA ILE A 10 20.59 10.72 -29.96
C ILE A 10 20.67 9.22 -30.24
N ARG A 11 21.51 8.81 -31.21
CA ARG A 11 21.70 7.41 -31.58
C ARG A 11 22.23 6.58 -30.40
N ASP A 12 23.20 7.11 -29.66
CA ASP A 12 23.74 6.41 -28.48
C ASP A 12 22.71 6.30 -27.37
N ARG A 13 21.91 7.32 -27.13
CA ARG A 13 20.82 7.30 -26.14
C ARG A 13 19.74 6.30 -26.50
N VAL A 14 19.36 6.23 -27.79
CA VAL A 14 18.41 5.22 -28.28
C VAL A 14 18.99 3.82 -28.13
N GLY A 15 20.28 3.63 -28.48
CA GLY A 15 20.98 2.36 -28.30
C GLY A 15 21.02 1.90 -26.84
N ILE A 16 21.35 2.79 -25.91
CA ILE A 16 21.31 2.49 -24.47
C ILE A 16 19.89 2.20 -24.00
N GLY A 17 18.90 2.95 -24.48
CA GLY A 17 17.49 2.72 -24.18
C GLY A 17 17.04 1.32 -24.63
N LEU A 18 17.39 0.91 -25.84
CA LEU A 18 17.07 -0.45 -26.33
C LEU A 18 17.81 -1.52 -25.53
N LEU A 19 19.08 -1.29 -25.20
CA LEU A 19 19.88 -2.22 -24.41
C LEU A 19 19.30 -2.42 -23.00
N SER A 20 18.64 -1.41 -22.44
CA SER A 20 18.00 -1.51 -21.12
C SER A 20 16.82 -2.51 -21.08
N PHE A 21 16.23 -2.86 -22.22
CA PHE A 21 15.19 -3.88 -22.31
C PHE A 21 15.73 -5.32 -22.33
N VAL A 22 17.02 -5.50 -22.61
CA VAL A 22 17.62 -6.84 -22.73
C VAL A 22 17.42 -7.70 -21.47
N PRO A 23 17.65 -7.21 -20.24
CA PRO A 23 17.40 -8.00 -19.03
C PRO A 23 15.93 -8.44 -18.90
N TYR A 24 14.99 -7.55 -19.22
CA TYR A 24 13.56 -7.85 -19.18
C TYR A 24 13.19 -8.92 -20.23
N LEU A 25 13.64 -8.76 -21.47
CA LEU A 25 13.38 -9.73 -22.54
C LEU A 25 14.02 -11.09 -22.25
N ALA A 26 15.23 -11.11 -21.68
CA ALA A 26 15.89 -12.34 -21.25
C ALA A 26 15.06 -13.06 -20.18
N TRP A 27 14.56 -12.32 -19.18
CA TRP A 27 13.69 -12.88 -18.14
C TRP A 27 12.39 -13.43 -18.74
N VAL A 28 11.71 -12.69 -19.61
CA VAL A 28 10.47 -13.15 -20.27
C VAL A 28 10.75 -14.44 -21.07
N TYR A 29 11.87 -14.49 -21.79
CA TYR A 29 12.26 -15.67 -22.58
C TYR A 29 12.49 -16.91 -21.69
N VAL A 30 13.25 -16.76 -20.61
CA VAL A 30 13.52 -17.88 -19.68
C VAL A 30 12.23 -18.36 -19.02
N ALA A 31 11.39 -17.45 -18.56
CA ALA A 31 10.11 -17.79 -17.94
C ALA A 31 9.13 -18.43 -18.94
N TYR A 32 9.11 -17.97 -20.21
CA TYR A 32 8.35 -18.61 -21.29
C TYR A 32 8.83 -20.05 -21.53
N ARG A 33 10.15 -20.27 -21.49
CA ARG A 33 10.72 -21.64 -21.62
C ARG A 33 10.25 -22.60 -20.52
N GLN A 34 9.93 -22.08 -19.34
CA GLN A 34 9.44 -22.87 -18.21
C GLN A 34 7.91 -22.99 -18.18
N GLY A 35 7.19 -21.90 -18.45
CA GLY A 35 5.73 -21.82 -18.29
C GLY A 35 4.93 -21.92 -19.61
N GLY A 36 5.61 -21.91 -20.77
CA GLY A 36 4.97 -22.01 -22.09
C GLY A 36 4.04 -20.87 -22.44
N GLN A 37 3.10 -21.14 -23.33
CA GLN A 37 2.13 -20.16 -23.83
C GLN A 37 1.25 -19.56 -22.71
N PRO A 38 0.75 -20.31 -21.71
CA PRO A 38 -0.07 -19.75 -20.63
C PRO A 38 0.65 -18.63 -19.84
N PHE A 39 1.97 -18.75 -19.68
CA PHE A 39 2.77 -17.70 -19.04
C PHE A 39 2.84 -16.44 -19.92
N LEU A 40 3.04 -16.59 -21.23
CA LEU A 40 3.10 -15.46 -22.14
C LEU A 40 1.76 -14.71 -22.21
N ASP A 41 0.65 -15.45 -22.25
CA ASP A 41 -0.70 -14.89 -22.23
C ASP A 41 -0.95 -14.09 -20.94
N LEU A 42 -0.52 -14.61 -19.80
CA LEU A 42 -0.59 -13.91 -18.51
C LEU A 42 0.25 -12.61 -18.52
N VAL A 43 1.48 -12.64 -19.05
CA VAL A 43 2.33 -11.45 -19.16
C VAL A 43 1.70 -10.40 -20.08
N LEU A 44 1.12 -10.82 -21.20
CA LEU A 44 0.42 -9.91 -22.13
C LEU A 44 -0.84 -9.33 -21.48
N GLU A 45 -1.61 -10.12 -20.77
CA GLU A 45 -2.79 -9.66 -20.04
C GLU A 45 -2.41 -8.68 -18.94
N GLU A 46 -1.41 -8.98 -18.11
CA GLU A 46 -0.95 -8.11 -17.03
C GLU A 46 -0.39 -6.77 -17.51
N ASN A 47 0.25 -6.73 -18.65
CA ASN A 47 0.83 -5.50 -19.19
C ASN A 47 -0.15 -4.77 -20.12
N THR A 48 -0.51 -5.41 -21.23
CA THR A 48 -1.33 -4.78 -22.27
C THR A 48 -2.81 -4.79 -21.92
N GLY A 49 -3.32 -5.92 -21.42
CA GLY A 49 -4.72 -6.07 -20.99
C GLY A 49 -5.06 -5.11 -19.87
N ARG A 50 -4.19 -4.99 -18.88
CA ARG A 50 -4.35 -4.04 -17.76
C ARG A 50 -4.35 -2.58 -18.23
N PHE A 51 -3.47 -2.24 -19.17
CA PHE A 51 -3.42 -0.90 -19.75
C PHE A 51 -4.70 -0.58 -20.53
N MET A 52 -5.21 -1.53 -21.32
CA MET A 52 -6.43 -1.37 -22.10
C MET A 52 -7.73 -1.56 -21.29
N GLY A 53 -7.65 -1.98 -20.03
CA GLY A 53 -8.82 -2.33 -19.20
C GLY A 53 -9.54 -3.61 -19.67
N LYS A 54 -8.80 -4.54 -20.29
CA LYS A 54 -9.27 -5.85 -20.74
C LYS A 54 -8.60 -6.93 -19.90
N MET A 55 -9.16 -7.20 -18.73
CA MET A 55 -8.67 -8.20 -17.79
C MET A 55 -9.71 -9.32 -17.67
N SER A 56 -9.28 -10.57 -17.56
CA SER A 56 -10.14 -11.74 -17.30
C SER A 56 -10.56 -11.82 -15.83
N TYR A 57 -9.94 -11.06 -14.94
CA TYR A 57 -10.22 -11.02 -13.50
C TYR A 57 -10.39 -9.57 -13.00
N GLU A 58 -10.94 -9.43 -11.77
CA GLU A 58 -11.16 -8.11 -11.15
C GLU A 58 -9.89 -7.28 -11.12
N SER A 59 -9.87 -6.17 -11.86
CA SER A 59 -8.80 -5.20 -11.82
C SER A 59 -9.14 -4.08 -10.83
N HIS A 60 -8.11 -3.44 -10.26
CA HIS A 60 -8.29 -2.29 -9.37
C HIS A 60 -8.64 -1.04 -10.20
N GLU A 61 -9.88 -0.98 -10.68
CA GLU A 61 -10.35 0.17 -11.44
C GLU A 61 -10.57 1.36 -10.52
N ASN A 62 -9.88 2.44 -10.84
CA ASN A 62 -9.96 3.69 -10.08
C ASN A 62 -10.06 4.87 -11.05
N PRO A 63 -10.80 5.93 -10.68
CA PRO A 63 -10.93 7.12 -11.49
C PRO A 63 -9.60 7.88 -11.62
N ILE A 64 -9.52 8.83 -12.57
CA ILE A 64 -8.29 9.60 -12.84
C ILE A 64 -7.80 10.35 -11.59
N TRP A 65 -8.72 10.88 -10.78
CA TRP A 65 -8.37 11.63 -9.56
C TRP A 65 -7.75 10.78 -8.45
N TYR A 66 -7.81 9.44 -8.54
CA TYR A 66 -7.19 8.54 -7.57
C TYR A 66 -5.68 8.80 -7.40
N ASN A 67 -4.95 8.99 -8.51
CA ASN A 67 -3.51 9.26 -8.47
C ASN A 67 -3.19 10.60 -7.80
N PHE A 68 -4.04 11.62 -7.98
CA PHE A 68 -3.89 12.89 -7.27
C PHE A 68 -4.06 12.73 -5.76
N LEU A 69 -5.08 12.00 -5.32
CA LEU A 69 -5.26 11.69 -3.90
C LEU A 69 -4.10 10.87 -3.35
N THR A 70 -3.61 9.88 -4.10
CA THR A 70 -2.45 9.08 -3.72
C THR A 70 -1.23 9.96 -3.45
N LEU A 71 -0.96 10.97 -4.29
CA LEU A 71 0.13 11.92 -4.06
C LEU A 71 -0.12 12.78 -2.82
N ILE A 72 -1.34 13.30 -2.64
CA ILE A 72 -1.68 14.13 -1.49
C ILE A 72 -1.44 13.37 -0.18
N TRP A 73 -1.94 12.16 -0.08
CA TRP A 73 -1.80 11.32 1.12
C TRP A 73 -0.37 10.78 1.30
N GLY A 74 0.25 10.35 0.22
CA GLY A 74 1.60 9.75 0.26
C GLY A 74 2.70 10.73 0.66
N TRP A 75 2.45 12.04 0.58
CA TRP A 75 3.40 13.08 0.94
C TRP A 75 3.10 13.80 2.26
N ILE A 76 2.17 13.31 3.06
CA ILE A 76 2.05 13.78 4.45
C ILE A 76 3.36 13.46 5.19
N PRO A 77 3.98 14.42 5.90
CA PRO A 77 3.45 15.72 6.34
C PRO A 77 3.64 16.90 5.38
N TRP A 78 4.40 16.73 4.31
CA TRP A 78 4.86 17.84 3.47
C TRP A 78 3.72 18.49 2.68
N THR A 79 2.73 17.71 2.24
CA THR A 79 1.51 18.25 1.62
C THR A 79 0.74 19.16 2.57
N LEU A 80 0.69 18.85 3.85
CA LEU A 80 0.06 19.72 4.83
C LEU A 80 0.86 21.02 5.04
N VAL A 81 2.19 20.93 5.09
CA VAL A 81 3.07 22.12 5.12
C VAL A 81 2.83 23.00 3.90
N LEU A 82 2.73 22.40 2.70
CA LEU A 82 2.40 23.10 1.47
C LEU A 82 1.05 23.81 1.58
N VAL A 83 -0.01 23.09 1.95
CA VAL A 83 -1.37 23.64 2.05
C VAL A 83 -1.41 24.82 3.06
N ILE A 84 -0.85 24.64 4.25
CA ILE A 84 -0.82 25.70 5.27
C ILE A 84 -0.02 26.91 4.75
N SER A 85 1.08 26.68 4.02
CA SER A 85 1.86 27.78 3.46
C SER A 85 1.10 28.59 2.42
N LEU A 86 0.23 27.95 1.62
CA LEU A 86 -0.63 28.63 0.67
C LEU A 86 -1.62 29.60 1.36
N PHE A 87 -2.18 29.21 2.51
CA PHE A 87 -3.02 30.10 3.34
C PHE A 87 -2.22 31.24 3.98
N GLY A 88 -0.94 31.05 4.26
CA GLY A 88 -0.03 32.05 4.81
C GLY A 88 0.48 33.06 3.77
N LEU A 89 0.35 32.77 2.48
CA LEU A 89 0.70 33.70 1.41
C LEU A 89 -0.33 34.83 1.34
N LYS A 90 0.17 36.08 1.26
CA LYS A 90 -0.70 37.24 1.05
C LYS A 90 -1.26 37.21 -0.38
N TRP A 91 -2.40 36.52 -0.55
CA TRP A 91 -3.13 36.44 -1.82
C TRP A 91 -3.41 37.80 -2.47
N LYS A 92 -3.41 38.90 -1.67
CA LYS A 92 -3.55 40.26 -2.16
C LYS A 92 -2.50 40.62 -3.22
N ASN A 93 -1.27 40.12 -3.07
CA ASN A 93 -0.17 40.40 -4.02
C ASN A 93 -0.23 39.50 -5.28
N MET A 94 -1.02 38.42 -5.24
CA MET A 94 -1.20 37.52 -6.39
C MET A 94 -2.40 37.89 -7.27
N ARG A 95 -3.38 38.62 -6.73
CA ARG A 95 -4.60 39.00 -7.46
C ARG A 95 -4.44 40.28 -8.30
N CYS A 96 -3.51 41.14 -7.97
CA CYS A 96 -3.24 42.30 -8.80
C CYS A 96 -2.35 41.87 -9.97
N LEU A 97 -2.98 41.69 -11.13
CA LEU A 97 -2.26 41.70 -12.39
C LEU A 97 -1.66 43.10 -12.51
N PRO A 98 -0.33 43.25 -12.78
CA PRO A 98 0.21 44.53 -13.22
C PRO A 98 -0.63 45.02 -14.41
N GLU A 99 -1.01 46.28 -14.41
CA GLU A 99 -1.78 46.89 -15.50
C GLU A 99 -1.06 46.58 -16.82
N GLY A 100 -1.79 45.88 -17.75
CA GLY A 100 -1.27 45.48 -19.06
C GLY A 100 -0.75 44.06 -19.21
N GLU A 101 -0.67 43.21 -18.17
CA GLU A 101 -0.31 41.79 -18.32
C GLU A 101 -1.52 40.90 -18.65
N THR A 102 -1.52 40.35 -19.87
CA THR A 102 -2.48 39.33 -20.27
C THR A 102 -2.11 37.94 -19.70
N LEU A 103 -3.12 37.05 -19.49
CA LEU A 103 -2.89 35.68 -19.06
C LEU A 103 -1.88 34.94 -19.96
N LEU A 104 -1.97 35.18 -21.28
CA LEU A 104 -1.05 34.60 -22.27
C LEU A 104 0.41 35.05 -22.05
N LEU A 105 0.63 36.31 -21.68
CA LEU A 105 1.97 36.81 -21.40
C LEU A 105 2.56 36.14 -20.14
N ARG A 106 1.74 35.93 -19.11
CA ARG A 106 2.16 35.18 -17.91
C ARG A 106 2.48 33.72 -18.21
N LEU A 107 1.68 33.04 -19.00
CA LEU A 107 1.95 31.67 -19.42
C LEU A 107 3.25 31.60 -20.22
N LYS A 108 3.50 32.57 -21.13
CA LYS A 108 4.74 32.65 -21.89
C LYS A 108 5.96 32.91 -20.99
N LYS A 109 5.85 33.83 -20.02
CA LYS A 109 6.91 34.08 -19.03
C LYS A 109 7.16 32.84 -18.17
N GLY A 110 6.12 32.18 -17.70
CA GLY A 110 6.21 30.93 -16.95
C GLY A 110 6.88 29.81 -17.74
N TRP A 111 6.51 29.65 -19.02
CA TRP A 111 7.14 28.69 -19.93
C TRP A 111 8.62 29.00 -20.18
N THR A 112 8.95 30.27 -20.39
CA THR A 112 10.36 30.69 -20.56
C THR A 112 11.15 30.43 -19.28
N ALA A 113 10.59 30.76 -18.10
CA ALA A 113 11.22 30.46 -16.81
C ALA A 113 11.43 28.97 -16.61
N PHE A 114 10.44 28.14 -16.97
CA PHE A 114 10.56 26.68 -16.92
C PHE A 114 11.67 26.16 -17.84
N ARG A 115 11.73 26.60 -19.08
CA ARG A 115 12.80 26.22 -20.04
C ARG A 115 14.19 26.63 -19.60
N ASN A 116 14.31 27.73 -18.87
CA ASN A 116 15.59 28.27 -18.40
C ASN A 116 16.05 27.69 -17.07
N GLN A 117 15.34 26.69 -16.52
CA GLN A 117 15.79 25.94 -15.35
C GLN A 117 17.06 25.13 -15.64
N SER A 118 17.73 24.72 -14.57
CA SER A 118 18.88 23.84 -14.71
C SER A 118 18.46 22.50 -15.38
N PRO A 119 19.37 21.85 -16.13
CA PRO A 119 19.08 20.57 -16.76
C PRO A 119 18.55 19.52 -15.75
N VAL A 120 19.04 19.53 -14.52
CA VAL A 120 18.61 18.60 -13.45
C VAL A 120 17.17 18.90 -13.02
N GLN A 121 16.82 20.16 -12.81
CA GLN A 121 15.45 20.54 -12.46
C GLN A 121 14.47 20.23 -13.58
N LEU A 122 14.83 20.54 -14.83
CA LEU A 122 13.99 20.21 -15.99
C LEU A 122 13.79 18.71 -16.11
N PHE A 123 14.84 17.90 -15.96
CA PHE A 123 14.75 16.45 -15.94
C PHE A 123 13.82 15.96 -14.83
N THR A 124 13.97 16.48 -13.60
CA THR A 124 13.12 16.14 -12.45
C THR A 124 11.63 16.38 -12.75
N TRP A 125 11.30 17.56 -13.28
CA TRP A 125 9.92 17.88 -13.66
C TRP A 125 9.38 16.97 -14.77
N LEU A 126 10.19 16.69 -15.79
CA LEU A 126 9.78 15.85 -16.91
C LEU A 126 9.53 14.40 -16.46
N VAL A 127 10.39 13.84 -15.62
CA VAL A 127 10.20 12.50 -15.07
C VAL A 127 8.89 12.41 -14.28
N ILE A 128 8.65 13.35 -13.38
CA ILE A 128 7.40 13.40 -12.59
C ILE A 128 6.19 13.48 -13.52
N LEU A 129 6.19 14.41 -14.47
CA LEU A 129 5.06 14.66 -15.35
C LEU A 129 4.78 13.46 -16.26
N ILE A 130 5.81 12.93 -16.91
CA ILE A 130 5.65 11.79 -17.85
C ILE A 130 5.12 10.57 -17.13
N ILE A 131 5.73 10.18 -16.01
CA ILE A 131 5.30 8.99 -15.25
C ILE A 131 3.91 9.20 -14.67
N PHE A 132 3.61 10.36 -14.11
CA PHE A 132 2.29 10.66 -13.54
C PHE A 132 1.19 10.60 -14.60
N VAL A 133 1.39 11.28 -15.73
CA VAL A 133 0.42 11.28 -16.84
C VAL A 133 0.24 9.87 -17.40
N PHE A 134 1.34 9.13 -17.60
CA PHE A 134 1.30 7.76 -18.08
C PHE A 134 0.40 6.88 -17.19
N TYR A 135 0.56 6.93 -15.86
CA TYR A 135 -0.25 6.14 -14.95
C TYR A 135 -1.66 6.69 -14.68
N CYS A 136 -1.98 7.89 -15.17
CA CYS A 136 -3.36 8.38 -15.17
C CYS A 136 -4.22 7.77 -16.29
N ILE A 137 -3.60 7.29 -17.39
CA ILE A 137 -4.30 6.77 -18.57
C ILE A 137 -4.98 5.41 -18.29
N PRO A 138 -4.30 4.38 -17.75
CA PRO A 138 -4.90 3.07 -17.52
C PRO A 138 -6.10 3.13 -16.57
N LYS A 139 -7.11 2.27 -16.77
CA LYS A 139 -8.23 2.13 -15.83
C LYS A 139 -7.78 1.54 -14.50
N SER A 140 -6.94 0.50 -14.54
CA SER A 140 -6.37 -0.11 -13.35
C SER A 140 -5.27 0.76 -12.75
N LYS A 141 -5.47 1.25 -11.52
CA LYS A 141 -4.55 2.15 -10.81
C LYS A 141 -4.25 1.61 -9.42
N ARG A 142 -2.97 1.60 -9.06
CA ARG A 142 -2.51 1.29 -7.69
C ARG A 142 -1.54 2.37 -7.22
N SER A 143 -1.56 2.68 -5.93
CA SER A 143 -0.67 3.68 -5.33
C SER A 143 0.82 3.40 -5.58
N VAL A 144 1.21 2.13 -5.60
CA VAL A 144 2.59 1.69 -5.82
C VAL A 144 3.16 2.06 -7.19
N TYR A 145 2.33 2.32 -8.19
CA TYR A 145 2.79 2.70 -9.53
C TYR A 145 3.44 4.09 -9.56
N LEU A 146 3.14 4.93 -8.57
CA LEU A 146 3.72 6.26 -8.44
C LEU A 146 5.04 6.28 -7.65
N LEU A 147 5.50 5.15 -7.08
CA LEU A 147 6.76 5.09 -6.33
C LEU A 147 7.97 5.65 -7.11
N PRO A 148 8.12 5.42 -8.44
CA PRO A 148 9.27 5.94 -9.17
C PRO A 148 9.39 7.47 -9.18
N ILE A 149 8.30 8.21 -8.98
CA ILE A 149 8.36 9.70 -8.94
C ILE A 149 8.71 10.25 -7.55
N TYR A 150 8.65 9.44 -6.49
CA TYR A 150 8.88 9.91 -5.12
C TYR A 150 10.28 10.51 -4.90
N PRO A 151 11.39 9.94 -5.39
CA PRO A 151 12.71 10.56 -5.23
C PRO A 151 12.78 11.94 -5.85
N PHE A 152 12.18 12.11 -7.02
CA PHE A 152 12.16 13.39 -7.73
C PHE A 152 11.28 14.44 -7.05
N MET A 153 10.12 14.02 -6.54
CA MET A 153 9.28 14.89 -5.73
C MET A 153 9.97 15.31 -4.43
N ALA A 154 10.73 14.41 -3.79
CA ALA A 154 11.48 14.72 -2.58
C ALA A 154 12.46 15.89 -2.81
N VAL A 155 13.14 15.92 -3.95
CA VAL A 155 14.04 17.02 -4.32
C VAL A 155 13.27 18.35 -4.42
N LEU A 156 12.15 18.37 -5.15
CA LEU A 156 11.33 19.59 -5.31
C LEU A 156 10.75 20.08 -3.97
N ILE A 157 10.30 19.14 -3.13
CA ILE A 157 9.78 19.46 -1.80
C ILE A 157 10.91 20.02 -0.92
N ALA A 158 12.11 19.44 -0.96
CA ALA A 158 13.26 19.94 -0.20
C ALA A 158 13.63 21.38 -0.62
N GLU A 159 13.71 21.66 -1.92
CA GLU A 159 13.94 23.00 -2.44
C GLU A 159 12.87 23.99 -1.97
N TYR A 160 11.59 23.57 -2.04
CA TYR A 160 10.46 24.37 -1.56
C TYR A 160 10.54 24.67 -0.06
N LEU A 161 10.83 23.66 0.77
CA LEU A 161 10.96 23.82 2.22
C LEU A 161 12.13 24.73 2.59
N LEU A 162 13.27 24.62 1.90
CA LEU A 162 14.42 25.53 2.09
C LEU A 162 14.07 26.97 1.76
N ALA A 163 13.35 27.21 0.68
CA ALA A 163 12.86 28.55 0.33
C ALA A 163 11.83 29.07 1.36
N LEU A 164 10.98 28.20 1.89
CA LEU A 164 9.96 28.54 2.88
C LEU A 164 10.58 28.86 4.25
N VAL A 165 11.69 28.24 4.63
CA VAL A 165 12.41 28.49 5.89
C VAL A 165 12.73 29.99 6.06
N GLN A 166 13.05 30.68 4.97
CA GLN A 166 13.41 32.11 5.00
C GLN A 166 12.19 33.03 5.26
N LYS A 167 10.96 32.59 4.94
CA LYS A 167 9.76 33.45 4.93
C LYS A 167 8.60 32.92 5.78
N GLY A 168 8.65 31.65 6.21
CA GLY A 168 7.50 30.89 6.69
C GLY A 168 7.48 30.52 8.17
N ALA A 169 8.11 31.30 9.07
CA ALA A 169 8.21 30.97 10.49
C ALA A 169 6.86 30.63 11.15
N ARG A 170 5.77 31.29 10.76
CA ARG A 170 4.43 31.01 11.27
C ARG A 170 3.91 29.65 10.79
N VAL A 171 4.17 29.30 9.53
CA VAL A 171 3.77 28.01 8.92
C VAL A 171 4.41 26.86 9.68
N PHE A 172 5.73 26.90 9.87
CA PHE A 172 6.45 25.85 10.60
C PHE A 172 5.99 25.72 12.04
N ARG A 173 5.64 26.83 12.70
CA ARG A 173 5.11 26.80 14.07
C ARG A 173 3.75 26.10 14.15
N ILE A 174 2.83 26.40 13.23
CA ILE A 174 1.51 25.74 13.15
C ILE A 174 1.69 24.26 12.85
N CYS A 175 2.49 23.91 11.85
CA CYS A 175 2.75 22.51 11.50
C CYS A 175 3.40 21.74 12.67
N ALA A 176 4.38 22.34 13.35
CA ALA A 176 5.04 21.73 14.50
C ALA A 176 4.04 21.41 15.63
N ILE A 177 3.10 22.30 15.92
CA ILE A 177 2.03 22.06 16.90
C ILE A 177 1.15 20.90 16.43
N ILE A 178 0.69 20.92 15.18
CA ILE A 178 -0.20 19.88 14.62
C ILE A 178 0.45 18.50 14.73
N PHE A 179 1.70 18.35 14.24
CA PHE A 179 2.36 17.04 14.22
C PHE A 179 2.78 16.56 15.61
N ALA A 180 3.22 17.45 16.47
CA ALA A 180 3.47 17.09 17.86
C ALA A 180 2.18 16.66 18.57
N SER A 181 1.08 17.38 18.38
CA SER A 181 -0.22 17.00 18.95
C SER A 181 -0.73 15.68 18.41
N LEU A 182 -0.53 15.41 17.10
CA LEU A 182 -0.90 14.13 16.50
C LEU A 182 -0.11 12.96 17.10
N GLY A 183 1.21 13.12 17.31
CA GLY A 183 2.04 12.10 17.95
C GLY A 183 1.59 11.79 19.38
N LEU A 184 1.27 12.83 20.16
CA LEU A 184 0.73 12.69 21.53
C LEU A 184 -0.64 12.01 21.52
N LEU A 185 -1.54 12.42 20.61
CA LEU A 185 -2.88 11.86 20.51
C LEU A 185 -2.85 10.37 20.16
N LEU A 186 -2.05 9.97 19.15
CA LEU A 186 -1.95 8.57 18.75
C LEU A 186 -1.35 7.71 19.88
N THR A 187 -0.37 8.22 20.61
CA THR A 187 0.18 7.50 21.76
C THR A 187 -0.85 7.41 22.90
N LEU A 188 -1.62 8.48 23.14
CA LEU A 188 -2.70 8.46 24.13
C LEU A 188 -3.78 7.43 23.78
N VAL A 189 -4.22 7.40 22.54
CA VAL A 189 -5.18 6.39 22.05
C VAL A 189 -4.66 4.98 22.29
N PHE A 190 -3.39 4.73 21.97
CA PHE A 190 -2.77 3.43 22.27
C PHE A 190 -2.80 3.08 23.75
N VAL A 191 -2.45 4.02 24.62
CA VAL A 191 -2.49 3.80 26.08
C VAL A 191 -3.91 3.49 26.55
N VAL A 192 -4.90 4.21 26.04
CA VAL A 192 -6.33 3.98 26.39
C VAL A 192 -6.78 2.58 25.94
N VAL A 193 -6.40 2.15 24.73
CA VAL A 193 -6.64 0.79 24.25
C VAL A 193 -5.93 -0.23 25.15
N ARG A 194 -4.67 -0.01 25.44
CA ARG A 194 -3.85 -0.91 26.27
C ARG A 194 -4.40 -1.12 27.69
N LEU A 195 -5.11 -0.15 28.21
CA LEU A 195 -5.78 -0.20 29.53
C LEU A 195 -7.16 -0.88 29.47
N GLY A 196 -7.59 -1.37 28.30
CA GLY A 196 -8.92 -2.00 28.14
C GLY A 196 -10.09 -1.02 28.34
N LEU A 197 -9.86 0.27 28.13
CA LEU A 197 -10.87 1.31 28.35
C LEU A 197 -11.77 1.55 27.13
N VAL A 198 -11.52 0.87 26.02
CA VAL A 198 -12.32 0.99 24.79
C VAL A 198 -13.28 -0.18 24.70
N PRO A 199 -14.60 0.01 24.84
CA PRO A 199 -15.56 -1.08 24.75
C PRO A 199 -15.77 -1.50 23.29
N ASP A 200 -16.04 -2.79 23.04
CA ASP A 200 -16.23 -3.38 21.70
C ASP A 200 -17.34 -2.68 20.91
N CYS A 201 -18.37 -2.17 21.58
CA CYS A 201 -19.51 -1.50 20.96
C CYS A 201 -19.13 -0.23 20.17
N VAL A 202 -17.95 0.35 20.40
CA VAL A 202 -17.46 1.52 19.65
C VAL A 202 -17.36 1.23 18.14
N PHE A 203 -17.11 -0.02 17.75
CA PHE A 203 -16.98 -0.42 16.35
C PHE A 203 -18.34 -0.78 15.69
N GLY A 204 -19.43 -0.74 16.45
CA GLY A 204 -20.78 -1.00 15.95
C GLY A 204 -20.95 -2.43 15.41
N SER A 205 -21.90 -2.60 14.47
CA SER A 205 -22.22 -3.89 13.83
C SER A 205 -21.92 -3.93 12.33
N GLY A 206 -21.07 -3.02 11.85
CA GLY A 206 -20.74 -2.91 10.43
C GLY A 206 -19.90 -4.08 9.91
N ARG A 207 -19.76 -4.18 8.58
CA ARG A 207 -19.04 -5.24 7.86
C ARG A 207 -17.63 -5.53 8.41
N HIS A 208 -16.95 -4.53 8.96
CA HIS A 208 -15.58 -4.62 9.49
C HIS A 208 -15.52 -4.57 11.02
N ALA A 209 -16.68 -4.62 11.71
CA ALA A 209 -16.72 -4.48 13.17
C ALA A 209 -15.90 -5.57 13.88
N ALA A 210 -16.13 -6.83 13.54
CA ALA A 210 -15.40 -7.96 14.12
C ALA A 210 -13.88 -7.88 13.89
N GLU A 211 -13.46 -7.43 12.72
CA GLU A 211 -12.05 -7.23 12.37
C GLU A 211 -11.43 -6.10 13.20
N ASN A 212 -12.14 -4.98 13.33
CA ASN A 212 -11.69 -3.84 14.12
C ASN A 212 -11.59 -4.16 15.62
N VAL A 213 -12.55 -4.91 16.17
CA VAL A 213 -12.51 -5.42 17.54
C VAL A 213 -11.28 -6.33 17.72
N ALA A 214 -11.02 -7.22 16.77
CA ALA A 214 -9.85 -8.09 16.82
C ALA A 214 -8.52 -7.32 16.78
N PHE A 215 -8.45 -6.21 16.01
CA PHE A 215 -7.27 -5.33 16.02
C PHE A 215 -7.10 -4.63 17.38
N MET A 216 -8.18 -4.16 17.97
CA MET A 216 -8.16 -3.53 19.28
C MET A 216 -7.63 -4.50 20.34
N HIS A 217 -8.21 -5.71 20.44
CA HIS A 217 -7.74 -6.72 21.40
C HIS A 217 -6.30 -7.16 21.16
N ALA A 218 -5.88 -7.27 19.89
CA ALA A 218 -4.49 -7.58 19.58
C ALA A 218 -3.52 -6.48 20.03
N LEU A 219 -3.93 -5.21 19.98
CA LEU A 219 -3.14 -4.09 20.54
C LEU A 219 -3.18 -4.03 22.06
N GLU A 220 -4.31 -4.44 22.65
CA GLU A 220 -4.47 -4.57 24.11
C GLU A 220 -3.53 -5.63 24.67
N ASP A 221 -3.44 -6.80 24.00
CA ASP A 221 -2.67 -7.96 24.46
C ASP A 221 -1.22 -7.97 23.97
N VAL A 222 -0.81 -7.01 23.14
CA VAL A 222 0.55 -7.03 22.56
C VAL A 222 1.63 -7.10 23.63
N ALA A 223 2.52 -8.10 23.51
CA ALA A 223 3.65 -8.25 24.43
C ALA A 223 4.69 -7.14 24.18
N LEU A 224 4.78 -6.21 25.12
CA LEU A 224 5.72 -5.09 25.08
C LEU A 224 6.97 -5.41 25.90
N SER A 225 8.06 -5.76 25.22
CA SER A 225 9.41 -5.78 25.81
C SER A 225 9.91 -4.35 26.07
N VAL A 226 10.95 -4.21 26.89
CA VAL A 226 11.55 -2.90 27.20
C VAL A 226 11.89 -2.10 25.93
N PRO A 227 12.52 -2.69 24.87
CA PRO A 227 12.76 -1.97 23.62
C PRO A 227 11.47 -1.46 22.96
N LYS A 228 10.39 -2.27 22.95
CA LYS A 228 9.11 -1.83 22.38
C LYS A 228 8.48 -0.67 23.13
N TRP A 229 8.59 -0.65 24.47
CA TRP A 229 8.16 0.51 25.27
C TRP A 229 8.93 1.78 24.92
N LEU A 230 10.25 1.67 24.69
CA LEU A 230 11.05 2.81 24.22
C LEU A 230 10.56 3.29 22.85
N LEU A 231 10.23 2.38 21.93
CA LEU A 231 9.69 2.74 20.62
C LEU A 231 8.32 3.43 20.71
N VAL A 232 7.44 3.01 21.61
CA VAL A 232 6.15 3.68 21.87
C VAL A 232 6.36 5.06 22.49
N ALA A 233 7.39 5.26 23.29
CA ALA A 233 7.71 6.55 23.91
C ALA A 233 8.34 7.57 22.93
N LEU A 234 8.95 7.12 21.83
CA LEU A 234 9.62 7.99 20.86
C LEU A 234 8.77 9.16 20.36
N PRO A 235 7.51 8.97 19.90
CA PRO A 235 6.66 10.07 19.47
C PRO A 235 6.39 11.09 20.55
N VAL A 236 6.26 10.65 21.81
CA VAL A 236 6.04 11.55 22.97
C VAL A 236 7.27 12.42 23.21
N VAL A 237 8.46 11.82 23.22
CA VAL A 237 9.72 12.55 23.42
C VAL A 237 9.92 13.57 22.29
N ALA A 238 9.74 13.16 21.04
CA ALA A 238 9.86 14.03 19.89
C ALA A 238 8.85 15.19 19.93
N ALA A 239 7.59 14.89 20.29
CA ALA A 239 6.54 15.89 20.42
C ALA A 239 6.85 16.91 21.53
N VAL A 240 7.26 16.46 22.71
CA VAL A 240 7.64 17.35 23.81
C VAL A 240 8.84 18.24 23.43
N CYS A 241 9.87 17.69 22.80
CA CYS A 241 11.01 18.46 22.31
C CYS A 241 10.56 19.52 21.28
N THR A 242 9.72 19.13 20.33
CA THR A 242 9.20 20.05 19.29
C THR A 242 8.32 21.14 19.87
N LEU A 243 7.43 20.84 20.82
CA LEU A 243 6.60 21.83 21.51
C LEU A 243 7.46 22.79 22.33
N ARG A 244 8.52 22.31 22.98
CA ARG A 244 9.50 23.19 23.66
C ARG A 244 10.19 24.16 22.70
N MET A 245 10.53 23.70 21.46
CA MET A 245 11.07 24.57 20.41
C MET A 245 10.05 25.65 20.01
N VAL A 246 8.78 25.30 19.88
CA VAL A 246 7.70 26.26 19.60
C VAL A 246 7.57 27.31 20.70
N ILE A 247 7.55 26.89 21.98
CA ILE A 247 7.43 27.78 23.15
C ILE A 247 8.64 28.71 23.23
N LYS A 248 9.85 28.19 23.00
CA LYS A 248 11.09 28.98 23.01
C LYS A 248 11.26 29.84 21.74
N ARG A 249 10.28 29.86 20.84
CA ARG A 249 10.30 30.63 19.59
C ARG A 249 11.53 30.31 18.72
N ALA A 250 11.90 29.04 18.64
CA ALA A 250 13.00 28.59 17.81
C ALA A 250 12.83 29.04 16.33
N ASP A 251 13.92 29.09 15.60
CA ASP A 251 13.95 29.46 14.19
C ASP A 251 13.23 28.43 13.31
N SER A 252 12.89 28.84 12.09
CA SER A 252 12.13 28.01 11.14
C SER A 252 12.85 26.70 10.77
N ARG A 253 14.18 26.71 10.73
CA ARG A 253 14.98 25.52 10.42
C ARG A 253 14.89 24.49 11.55
N SER A 254 15.03 24.93 12.79
CA SER A 254 14.87 24.07 13.97
C SER A 254 13.47 23.46 14.04
N LEU A 255 12.42 24.24 13.74
CA LEU A 255 11.04 23.75 13.69
C LEU A 255 10.84 22.74 12.55
N LEU A 256 11.45 22.94 11.39
CA LEU A 256 11.42 21.97 10.30
C LEU A 256 12.03 20.62 10.73
N TYR A 257 13.19 20.64 11.40
CA TYR A 257 13.78 19.42 11.97
C TYR A 257 12.93 18.78 13.05
N GLY A 258 12.26 19.60 13.88
CA GLY A 258 11.29 19.12 14.87
C GLY A 258 10.12 18.35 14.22
N ILE A 259 9.54 18.90 13.14
CA ILE A 259 8.47 18.23 12.37
C ILE A 259 8.97 16.91 11.77
N ALA A 260 10.14 16.94 11.10
CA ALA A 260 10.73 15.75 10.52
C ALA A 260 11.03 14.69 11.59
N GLY A 261 11.56 15.09 12.74
CA GLY A 261 11.82 14.22 13.89
C GLY A 261 10.54 13.61 14.47
N CYS A 262 9.49 14.40 14.65
CA CYS A 262 8.19 13.88 15.10
C CYS A 262 7.64 12.82 14.14
N MET A 263 7.70 13.06 12.83
CA MET A 263 7.20 12.12 11.84
C MET A 263 8.05 10.85 11.79
N LEU A 264 9.39 10.98 11.81
CA LEU A 264 10.28 9.84 11.85
C LEU A 264 10.02 8.96 13.08
N CYS A 265 9.94 9.55 14.26
CA CYS A 265 9.66 8.83 15.50
C CYS A 265 8.28 8.17 15.47
N LEU A 266 7.28 8.84 14.90
CA LEU A 266 5.94 8.29 14.73
C LEU A 266 5.95 7.08 13.77
N PHE A 267 6.58 7.19 12.60
CA PHE A 267 6.69 6.07 11.66
C PHE A 267 7.46 4.88 12.24
N VAL A 268 8.59 5.13 12.91
CA VAL A 268 9.34 4.06 13.58
C VAL A 268 8.48 3.34 14.63
N SER A 269 7.71 4.10 15.43
CA SER A 269 6.79 3.52 16.42
C SER A 269 5.67 2.71 15.74
N LEU A 270 5.05 3.26 14.69
CA LEU A 270 3.98 2.59 13.95
C LEU A 270 4.47 1.28 13.32
N ASP A 271 5.59 1.31 12.61
CA ASP A 271 6.12 0.15 11.89
C ASP A 271 6.69 -0.93 12.82
N SER A 272 7.16 -0.54 14.01
CA SER A 272 7.79 -1.50 14.93
C SER A 272 6.82 -2.15 15.93
N VAL A 273 5.71 -1.50 16.25
CA VAL A 273 4.77 -1.97 17.28
C VAL A 273 3.38 -2.17 16.76
N TYR A 274 2.79 -1.14 16.13
CA TYR A 274 1.37 -1.17 15.75
C TYR A 274 1.12 -1.99 14.49
N GLN A 275 1.86 -1.72 13.43
CA GLN A 275 1.64 -2.36 12.14
C GLN A 275 1.88 -3.87 12.16
N PRO A 276 2.94 -4.42 12.80
CA PRO A 276 3.11 -5.86 12.92
C PRO A 276 1.96 -6.53 13.67
N THR A 277 1.42 -5.87 14.72
CA THR A 277 0.29 -6.39 15.50
C THR A 277 -0.97 -6.45 14.66
N VAL A 278 -1.29 -5.37 13.95
CA VAL A 278 -2.47 -5.32 13.05
C VAL A 278 -2.34 -6.31 11.89
N LEU A 279 -1.16 -6.41 11.28
CA LEU A 279 -0.91 -7.35 10.18
C LEU A 279 -0.99 -8.81 10.63
N ALA A 280 -0.58 -9.12 11.86
CA ALA A 280 -0.72 -10.47 12.42
C ALA A 280 -2.19 -10.89 12.52
N VAL A 281 -3.09 -9.97 12.88
CA VAL A 281 -4.55 -10.24 12.92
C VAL A 281 -5.12 -10.46 11.52
N LYS A 282 -4.64 -9.70 10.52
CA LYS A 282 -5.07 -9.84 9.11
C LYS A 282 -4.52 -11.10 8.44
N SER A 283 -3.41 -11.62 8.94
CA SER A 283 -2.74 -12.76 8.34
C SER A 283 -3.56 -14.04 8.46
N ASP A 284 -3.59 -14.85 7.40
CA ASP A 284 -4.16 -16.18 7.38
C ASP A 284 -3.31 -17.24 8.14
N LYS A 285 -2.26 -16.80 8.85
CA LYS A 285 -1.38 -17.65 9.66
C LYS A 285 -2.17 -18.44 10.69
N HIS A 286 -3.10 -17.81 11.42
CA HIS A 286 -3.92 -18.47 12.42
C HIS A 286 -4.83 -19.56 11.82
N LEU A 287 -5.36 -19.32 10.62
CA LEU A 287 -6.13 -20.32 9.89
C LEU A 287 -5.24 -21.51 9.51
N ALA A 288 -4.06 -21.25 8.98
CA ALA A 288 -3.10 -22.29 8.62
C ALA A 288 -2.60 -23.09 9.84
N GLU A 289 -2.36 -22.43 10.98
CA GLU A 289 -2.01 -23.10 12.24
C GLU A 289 -3.14 -24.00 12.72
N ARG A 290 -4.40 -23.51 12.66
CA ARG A 290 -5.58 -24.31 13.01
C ARG A 290 -5.76 -25.51 12.07
N VAL A 291 -5.54 -25.34 10.77
CA VAL A 291 -5.54 -26.44 9.80
C VAL A 291 -4.45 -27.47 10.13
N ASN A 292 -3.25 -27.01 10.49
CA ASN A 292 -2.15 -27.88 10.86
C ASN A 292 -2.43 -28.74 12.12
N THR A 293 -3.33 -28.32 13.02
CA THR A 293 -3.72 -29.17 14.15
C THR A 293 -4.52 -30.40 13.71
N TYR A 294 -5.23 -30.32 12.59
CA TYR A 294 -6.00 -31.45 12.03
C TYR A 294 -5.21 -32.23 10.96
N VAL A 295 -4.35 -31.54 10.23
CA VAL A 295 -3.55 -32.07 9.12
C VAL A 295 -2.10 -31.64 9.27
N PRO A 296 -1.34 -32.24 10.21
CA PRO A 296 0.08 -31.89 10.42
C PRO A 296 0.93 -32.12 9.16
N GLU A 297 0.62 -33.19 8.42
CA GLU A 297 1.31 -33.60 7.19
C GLU A 297 0.31 -34.02 6.13
N GLY A 298 0.72 -34.00 4.84
CA GLY A 298 -0.12 -34.39 3.72
C GLY A 298 -0.82 -33.21 3.03
N VAL A 299 -1.69 -33.53 2.10
CA VAL A 299 -2.37 -32.57 1.22
C VAL A 299 -3.64 -32.05 1.88
N VAL A 300 -3.86 -30.73 1.78
CA VAL A 300 -5.11 -30.07 2.11
C VAL A 300 -5.77 -29.61 0.83
N TYR A 301 -7.02 -29.94 0.63
CA TYR A 301 -7.76 -29.55 -0.56
C TYR A 301 -8.48 -28.22 -0.36
N SER A 302 -8.73 -27.52 -1.46
CA SER A 302 -9.54 -26.31 -1.49
C SER A 302 -10.61 -26.41 -2.56
N TYR A 303 -11.80 -25.92 -2.24
CA TYR A 303 -12.85 -25.66 -3.22
C TYR A 303 -13.10 -24.15 -3.25
N SER A 304 -12.61 -23.49 -4.28
CA SER A 304 -12.83 -22.06 -4.48
C SER A 304 -12.37 -21.63 -5.87
N LYS A 305 -13.06 -20.65 -6.43
CA LYS A 305 -12.63 -19.97 -7.68
C LYS A 305 -11.32 -19.18 -7.50
N MET A 306 -11.02 -18.78 -6.28
CA MET A 306 -9.79 -18.05 -5.93
C MET A 306 -8.81 -18.98 -5.21
N SER A 307 -7.52 -18.66 -5.32
CA SER A 307 -6.47 -19.43 -4.64
C SER A 307 -6.21 -18.90 -3.22
N PHE A 308 -6.03 -19.80 -2.26
CA PHE A 308 -5.67 -19.52 -0.88
C PHE A 308 -4.16 -19.27 -0.74
N TYR A 309 -3.63 -18.20 -1.32
CA TYR A 309 -2.19 -17.93 -1.34
C TYR A 309 -1.59 -17.81 0.06
N GLY A 310 -2.22 -17.03 0.95
CA GLY A 310 -1.73 -16.80 2.30
C GLY A 310 -1.75 -18.08 3.14
N VAL A 311 -2.85 -18.83 3.12
CA VAL A 311 -2.95 -20.11 3.83
C VAL A 311 -1.92 -21.10 3.28
N ASN A 312 -1.82 -21.22 1.94
CA ASN A 312 -0.91 -22.16 1.28
C ASN A 312 0.55 -21.85 1.57
N PHE A 313 0.93 -20.57 1.66
CA PHE A 313 2.25 -20.15 2.08
C PHE A 313 2.63 -20.72 3.46
N TYR A 314 1.74 -20.59 4.46
CA TYR A 314 1.99 -21.12 5.80
C TYR A 314 1.89 -22.65 5.88
N LEU A 315 1.13 -23.27 4.98
CA LEU A 315 1.05 -24.73 4.81
C LEU A 315 2.21 -25.30 3.97
N LYS A 316 3.20 -24.48 3.60
CA LYS A 316 4.39 -24.91 2.81
C LYS A 316 3.99 -25.58 1.48
N ASP A 317 3.07 -24.95 0.77
CA ASP A 317 2.59 -25.36 -0.56
C ASP A 317 1.94 -26.76 -0.61
N ARG A 318 1.21 -27.13 0.45
CA ARG A 318 0.49 -28.41 0.56
C ARG A 318 -0.97 -28.36 0.07
N MET A 319 -1.46 -27.19 -0.32
CA MET A 319 -2.84 -27.05 -0.80
C MET A 319 -2.96 -27.46 -2.28
N ARG A 320 -4.06 -28.14 -2.59
CA ARG A 320 -4.44 -28.52 -3.97
C ARG A 320 -5.91 -28.20 -4.22
N HIS A 321 -6.26 -27.89 -5.45
CA HIS A 321 -7.63 -27.67 -5.88
C HIS A 321 -8.33 -29.00 -6.11
N ILE A 322 -9.42 -29.28 -5.40
CA ILE A 322 -10.15 -30.56 -5.50
C ILE A 322 -10.74 -30.82 -6.91
N GLU A 323 -11.13 -29.75 -7.62
CA GLU A 323 -11.64 -29.85 -8.99
C GLU A 323 -10.54 -30.16 -10.02
N LYS A 324 -9.30 -29.70 -9.77
CA LYS A 324 -8.17 -29.86 -10.69
C LYS A 324 -7.40 -31.14 -10.41
N GLU A 325 -7.23 -31.47 -9.15
CA GLU A 325 -6.50 -32.64 -8.69
C GLU A 325 -7.43 -33.46 -7.79
N ARG A 326 -8.02 -34.52 -8.34
CA ARG A 326 -8.86 -35.43 -7.56
C ARG A 326 -8.06 -36.05 -6.41
N PRO A 327 -8.64 -36.14 -5.19
CA PRO A 327 -7.97 -36.77 -4.09
C PRO A 327 -7.52 -38.21 -4.43
N SER A 328 -6.26 -38.51 -4.14
CA SER A 328 -5.71 -39.86 -4.27
C SER A 328 -6.05 -40.77 -3.08
N SER A 329 -6.57 -40.21 -2.01
CA SER A 329 -6.97 -40.90 -0.78
C SER A 329 -8.50 -40.89 -0.62
N GLU A 330 -9.03 -41.94 0.00
CA GLU A 330 -10.47 -42.08 0.28
C GLU A 330 -10.98 -41.04 1.28
N GLU A 331 -10.10 -40.47 2.08
CA GLU A 331 -10.44 -39.38 3.02
C GLU A 331 -9.42 -38.26 2.99
N GLY A 332 -9.87 -37.06 3.35
CA GLY A 332 -9.03 -35.88 3.40
C GLY A 332 -9.76 -34.69 4.00
N TYR A 333 -9.14 -33.51 3.83
CA TYR A 333 -9.65 -32.27 4.40
C TYR A 333 -9.76 -31.20 3.32
N LEU A 334 -10.82 -30.41 3.39
CA LEU A 334 -11.22 -29.44 2.40
C LEU A 334 -11.49 -28.09 3.05
N LEU A 335 -10.92 -27.02 2.52
CA LEU A 335 -11.22 -25.63 2.87
C LEU A 335 -12.13 -24.99 1.83
N VAL A 336 -13.19 -24.34 2.30
CA VAL A 336 -14.20 -23.72 1.45
C VAL A 336 -14.61 -22.36 2.00
N PRO A 337 -14.64 -21.29 1.17
CA PRO A 337 -15.26 -20.03 1.57
C PRO A 337 -16.77 -20.21 1.79
N VAL A 338 -17.32 -19.60 2.84
CA VAL A 338 -18.75 -19.72 3.17
C VAL A 338 -19.67 -19.35 1.99
N LYS A 339 -19.24 -18.41 1.13
CA LYS A 339 -20.00 -18.04 -0.07
C LYS A 339 -20.12 -19.14 -1.11
N GLU A 340 -19.18 -20.08 -1.11
CA GLU A 340 -19.11 -21.19 -2.08
C GLU A 340 -19.53 -22.52 -1.45
N GLU A 341 -19.95 -22.49 -0.16
CA GLU A 341 -20.31 -23.68 0.63
C GLU A 341 -21.49 -24.43 0.00
N GLU A 342 -22.56 -23.72 -0.38
CA GLU A 342 -23.75 -24.35 -1.00
C GLU A 342 -23.42 -25.01 -2.33
N ASN A 343 -22.61 -24.36 -3.18
CA ASN A 343 -22.20 -24.94 -4.46
C ASN A 343 -21.34 -26.20 -4.24
N MET A 344 -20.39 -26.12 -3.31
CA MET A 344 -19.54 -27.24 -2.96
C MET A 344 -20.34 -28.44 -2.45
N LEU A 345 -21.32 -28.22 -1.57
CA LEU A 345 -22.19 -29.30 -1.07
C LEU A 345 -22.97 -29.94 -2.21
N GLY A 346 -23.61 -29.14 -3.10
CA GLY A 346 -24.36 -29.66 -4.24
C GLY A 346 -23.53 -30.49 -5.23
N GLU A 347 -22.24 -30.18 -5.38
CA GLU A 347 -21.35 -30.89 -6.31
C GLU A 347 -20.67 -32.13 -5.67
N LEU A 348 -20.22 -31.99 -4.42
CA LEU A 348 -19.37 -33.00 -3.79
C LEU A 348 -20.13 -34.01 -2.93
N GLU A 349 -21.34 -33.73 -2.44
CA GLU A 349 -22.17 -34.69 -1.64
C GLU A 349 -22.53 -35.95 -2.41
N GLN A 350 -22.55 -35.91 -3.74
CA GLN A 350 -22.78 -37.09 -4.56
C GLN A 350 -21.60 -38.08 -4.58
N THR A 351 -20.40 -37.59 -4.25
CA THR A 351 -19.14 -38.35 -4.37
C THR A 351 -18.49 -38.60 -3.01
N TYR A 352 -18.72 -37.67 -2.07
CA TYR A 352 -18.07 -37.69 -0.75
C TYR A 352 -19.08 -37.49 0.39
N HIS A 353 -18.88 -38.19 1.48
CA HIS A 353 -19.46 -37.83 2.76
C HIS A 353 -18.69 -36.65 3.33
N LEU A 354 -19.38 -35.54 3.62
CA LEU A 354 -18.80 -34.28 4.09
C LEU A 354 -19.19 -34.02 5.54
N GLU A 355 -18.19 -33.90 6.42
CA GLU A 355 -18.37 -33.57 7.83
C GLU A 355 -17.73 -32.20 8.11
N LYS A 356 -18.53 -31.23 8.54
CA LYS A 356 -18.05 -29.91 8.90
C LYS A 356 -17.29 -29.92 10.21
N ILE A 357 -16.01 -29.53 10.21
CA ILE A 357 -15.15 -29.53 11.40
C ILE A 357 -15.22 -28.18 12.11
N PHE A 358 -15.02 -27.09 11.38
CA PHE A 358 -15.15 -25.76 11.94
C PHE A 358 -15.50 -24.72 10.87
N ARG A 359 -15.94 -23.56 11.34
CA ARG A 359 -16.03 -22.30 10.60
C ARG A 359 -15.16 -21.28 11.31
N THR A 360 -14.47 -20.42 10.55
CA THR A 360 -13.71 -19.31 11.12
C THR A 360 -14.65 -18.21 11.60
N ASP A 361 -14.29 -17.55 12.68
CA ASP A 361 -14.94 -16.34 13.21
C ASP A 361 -14.50 -15.07 12.48
N ARG A 362 -13.41 -15.17 11.71
CA ARG A 362 -12.80 -14.08 10.97
C ARG A 362 -12.72 -14.40 9.48
N ARG A 363 -12.66 -13.33 8.68
CA ARG A 363 -12.47 -13.44 7.24
C ARG A 363 -11.01 -13.75 6.92
N SER A 364 -10.79 -14.66 5.97
CA SER A 364 -9.48 -14.84 5.33
C SER A 364 -9.06 -13.56 4.58
N CYS A 365 -7.78 -13.27 4.61
CA CYS A 365 -7.20 -12.15 3.90
C CYS A 365 -7.41 -12.28 2.38
N ASP A 366 -7.17 -13.47 1.84
CA ASP A 366 -7.29 -13.76 0.41
C ASP A 366 -8.75 -13.83 -0.04
N MET A 367 -9.57 -14.60 0.68
CA MET A 367 -10.94 -14.88 0.28
C MET A 367 -11.93 -13.77 0.65
N ARG A 368 -11.53 -12.85 1.55
CA ARG A 368 -12.40 -11.80 2.12
C ARG A 368 -13.74 -12.36 2.65
N ASN A 369 -13.71 -13.61 3.06
CA ASN A 369 -14.83 -14.37 3.53
C ASN A 369 -14.41 -15.30 4.67
N GLU A 370 -15.35 -15.73 5.50
CA GLU A 370 -15.13 -16.79 6.49
C GLU A 370 -14.90 -18.11 5.76
N ILE A 371 -14.12 -18.99 6.38
CA ILE A 371 -13.70 -20.27 5.81
C ILE A 371 -14.28 -21.40 6.63
N CYS A 372 -14.89 -22.38 5.97
CA CYS A 372 -15.27 -23.64 6.55
C CYS A 372 -14.23 -24.70 6.24
N MET A 373 -13.96 -25.58 7.21
CA MET A 373 -13.18 -26.78 7.02
C MET A 373 -14.08 -28.00 7.11
N TYR A 374 -13.95 -28.86 6.13
CA TYR A 374 -14.65 -30.14 6.06
C TYR A 374 -13.67 -31.30 6.07
N LYS A 375 -14.04 -32.39 6.72
CA LYS A 375 -13.48 -33.70 6.44
C LYS A 375 -14.34 -34.36 5.38
N PHE A 376 -13.75 -34.91 4.34
CA PHE A 376 -14.45 -35.68 3.32
C PHE A 376 -13.99 -37.13 3.35
N ARG A 377 -14.93 -38.04 3.01
CA ARG A 377 -14.68 -39.47 2.81
C ARG A 377 -15.41 -39.91 1.54
N ALA A 378 -14.72 -40.60 0.64
CA ALA A 378 -15.34 -41.13 -0.56
C ALA A 378 -16.50 -42.05 -0.22
N ILE A 379 -17.61 -41.92 -0.95
CA ILE A 379 -18.75 -42.85 -0.84
C ILE A 379 -18.36 -44.09 -1.60
N ASP A 380 -18.31 -45.25 -0.92
CA ASP A 380 -18.10 -46.54 -1.54
C ASP A 380 -19.26 -46.85 -2.49
N ILE A 381 -19.03 -46.65 -3.82
CA ILE A 381 -20.01 -47.00 -4.86
C ILE A 381 -20.04 -48.52 -5.08
N HIS A 382 -19.29 -49.30 -4.31
CA HIS A 382 -19.13 -50.75 -4.50
C HIS A 382 -19.75 -51.62 -3.41
N ASN A 383 -20.81 -51.18 -2.70
CA ASN A 383 -21.62 -52.10 -1.93
C ASN A 383 -23.10 -51.93 -2.28
N PRO A 384 -23.69 -52.81 -3.15
CA PRO A 384 -25.14 -52.85 -3.36
C PRO A 384 -25.86 -53.42 -2.14
#